data_b475c9d4f57897a5017f7f66d8dd57d6
#
_entry.id   b475c9d4f57897a5017f7f66d8dd57d6
#
_cell.length_a   1.000
_cell.length_b   1.000
_cell.length_c   1.000
_cell.angle_alpha   90.00
_cell.angle_beta   90.00
_cell.angle_gamma   90.00
#
_symmetry.space_group_name_H-M   'P 1'
#
loop_
_entity.id
_entity.type
_entity.pdbx_description
1 polymer ?
#
loop_
_entity_poly.entity_id
_entity_poly.type
_entity_poly.pdbx_seq_one_letter_code
_entity_poly.pdbx_strand_id
1 'polypeptide(L)'
;FNIWENGADPLFAFIEHFSNVEGQEEQSDEEYQKLEPIEKVKKLLLDGDKERLIPLALELRHTISPEIIVNEWLIDGMKVIGELFGSGQMQLPFVLQSAETMKACVDSLNPYLPKQEKASETTLILGTVKGDVHDVGKNLVDIILSNNGFKVVNVGIKADLGQFVEELNKHNAHAIGMSGLLVKSTAVMKENLEELQKLGIKVPVLLGGAALTKNFVDEYCRTIYDGPIFYCRDAFDGVVSMQRIEKGDENNTDFAIPSGADM
;
A
#
# COMPACT_ATOMS: atom_id res chain seq x y z
N PHE A 1 24.62 -15.23 19.51
CA PHE A 1 24.82 -16.63 19.92
C PHE A 1 26.28 -16.92 19.84
N ASN A 2 26.93 -17.23 21.01
CA ASN A 2 28.33 -17.56 21.13
C ASN A 2 28.47 -19.09 21.05
N ILE A 3 28.66 -19.62 19.84
CA ILE A 3 28.78 -21.05 19.55
C ILE A 3 30.11 -21.66 20.09
N TRP A 4 30.99 -20.83 20.64
CA TRP A 4 32.35 -21.19 21.00
C TRP A 4 32.56 -21.58 22.48
N GLU A 5 31.51 -21.53 23.33
CA GLU A 5 31.72 -21.70 24.79
C GLU A 5 31.54 -23.12 25.36
N ASN A 6 31.07 -24.12 24.58
CA ASN A 6 30.73 -25.43 25.14
C ASN A 6 31.47 -26.64 24.56
N GLY A 7 32.58 -26.48 23.82
CA GLY A 7 33.43 -27.63 23.43
C GLY A 7 32.74 -28.65 22.49
N ALA A 8 31.53 -28.38 22.00
CA ALA A 8 30.88 -29.17 20.99
C ALA A 8 31.45 -28.83 19.59
N ASP A 9 31.62 -29.84 18.74
CA ASP A 9 32.03 -29.63 17.36
C ASP A 9 31.06 -28.65 16.68
N PRO A 10 31.55 -27.49 16.19
CA PRO A 10 30.70 -26.47 15.59
C PRO A 10 29.85 -27.01 14.42
N LEU A 11 30.33 -28.04 13.73
CA LEU A 11 29.60 -28.69 12.64
C LEU A 11 28.40 -29.49 13.15
N PHE A 12 28.56 -30.21 14.29
CA PHE A 12 27.44 -30.94 14.90
C PHE A 12 26.37 -30.00 15.45
N ALA A 13 26.75 -28.92 16.11
CA ALA A 13 25.84 -27.90 16.63
C ALA A 13 25.07 -27.19 15.47
N PHE A 14 25.76 -26.97 14.35
CA PHE A 14 25.15 -26.42 13.14
C PHE A 14 24.15 -27.41 12.52
N ILE A 15 24.52 -28.69 12.37
CA ILE A 15 23.63 -29.73 11.80
C ILE A 15 22.41 -29.93 12.72
N GLU A 16 22.58 -29.97 14.05
CA GLU A 16 21.48 -30.11 14.98
C GLU A 16 20.53 -28.90 14.98
N HIS A 17 21.05 -27.69 14.78
CA HIS A 17 20.24 -26.49 14.63
C HIS A 17 19.39 -26.56 13.35
N PHE A 18 19.96 -26.96 12.24
CA PHE A 18 19.23 -27.05 10.94
C PHE A 18 18.30 -28.27 10.87
N SER A 19 18.58 -29.38 11.51
CA SER A 19 17.63 -30.50 11.60
C SER A 19 16.39 -30.15 12.44
N ASN A 20 16.54 -29.28 13.43
CA ASN A 20 15.39 -28.74 14.17
C ASN A 20 14.57 -27.73 13.37
N VAL A 21 15.19 -27.01 12.42
CA VAL A 21 14.49 -26.10 11.48
C VAL A 21 13.67 -26.90 10.47
N GLU A 22 14.22 -27.99 9.90
CA GLU A 22 13.47 -28.87 8.99
C GLU A 22 12.24 -29.49 9.67
N GLY A 23 12.34 -29.90 10.93
CA GLY A 23 11.20 -30.43 11.68
C GLY A 23 10.10 -29.38 12.00
N GLN A 24 10.45 -28.11 12.05
CA GLN A 24 9.48 -27.00 12.18
C GLN A 24 8.80 -26.69 10.83
N GLU A 25 9.53 -26.82 9.72
CA GLU A 25 8.95 -26.68 8.36
C GLU A 25 7.94 -27.79 8.06
N GLU A 26 8.24 -29.04 8.38
CA GLU A 26 7.31 -30.17 8.18
C GLU A 26 6.02 -30.00 9.02
N GLN A 27 6.11 -29.59 10.29
CA GLN A 27 4.93 -29.30 11.12
C GLN A 27 4.12 -28.13 10.59
N SER A 28 4.78 -27.08 10.06
CA SER A 28 4.11 -25.92 9.48
C SER A 28 3.38 -26.29 8.17
N ASP A 29 3.92 -27.21 7.38
CA ASP A 29 3.31 -27.68 6.15
C ASP A 29 2.08 -28.57 6.41
N GLU A 30 2.11 -29.43 7.46
CA GLU A 30 0.93 -30.21 7.87
C GLU A 30 -0.22 -29.31 8.36
N GLU A 31 0.08 -28.27 9.12
CA GLU A 31 -0.88 -27.27 9.56
C GLU A 31 -1.43 -26.46 8.38
N TYR A 32 -0.55 -26.04 7.46
CA TYR A 32 -0.93 -25.33 6.25
C TYR A 32 -1.90 -26.15 5.38
N GLN A 33 -1.70 -27.46 5.24
CA GLN A 33 -2.59 -28.32 4.45
C GLN A 33 -4.02 -28.37 4.99
N LYS A 34 -4.20 -28.19 6.30
CA LYS A 34 -5.53 -28.21 6.97
C LYS A 34 -6.30 -26.90 6.86
N LEU A 35 -5.64 -25.81 6.44
CA LEU A 35 -6.27 -24.50 6.32
C LEU A 35 -7.30 -24.46 5.18
N GLU A 36 -8.34 -23.68 5.37
CA GLU A 36 -9.29 -23.35 4.31
C GLU A 36 -8.60 -22.56 3.18
N PRO A 37 -9.09 -22.61 1.94
CA PRO A 37 -8.47 -21.95 0.80
C PRO A 37 -8.17 -20.46 1.02
N ILE A 38 -9.08 -19.73 1.63
CA ILE A 38 -8.90 -18.30 1.96
C ILE A 38 -7.76 -18.08 2.96
N GLU A 39 -7.63 -18.95 3.96
CA GLU A 39 -6.58 -18.85 4.96
C GLU A 39 -5.22 -19.18 4.36
N LYS A 40 -5.16 -20.15 3.42
CA LYS A 40 -3.95 -20.45 2.65
C LYS A 40 -3.48 -19.25 1.84
N VAL A 41 -4.40 -18.60 1.13
CA VAL A 41 -4.10 -17.40 0.33
C VAL A 41 -3.58 -16.27 1.23
N LYS A 42 -4.26 -15.97 2.34
CA LYS A 42 -3.84 -14.93 3.28
C LYS A 42 -2.49 -15.23 3.92
N LYS A 43 -2.25 -16.48 4.31
CA LYS A 43 -0.96 -16.90 4.89
C LYS A 43 0.20 -16.72 3.89
N LEU A 44 0.06 -17.22 2.67
CA LEU A 44 1.09 -17.07 1.64
C LEU A 44 1.34 -15.60 1.27
N LEU A 45 0.30 -14.77 1.28
CA LEU A 45 0.43 -13.35 1.08
C LEU A 45 1.21 -12.68 2.22
N LEU A 46 0.88 -13.04 3.48
CA LEU A 46 1.57 -12.55 4.68
C LEU A 46 3.05 -12.94 4.68
N ASP A 47 3.34 -14.19 4.30
CA ASP A 47 4.70 -14.74 4.22
C ASP A 47 5.47 -14.18 3.00
N GLY A 48 4.79 -13.49 2.08
CA GLY A 48 5.38 -12.97 0.84
C GLY A 48 5.79 -14.06 -0.16
N ASP A 49 5.18 -15.25 -0.06
CA ASP A 49 5.51 -16.44 -0.86
C ASP A 49 4.73 -16.43 -2.19
N LYS A 50 5.24 -15.68 -3.15
CA LYS A 50 4.64 -15.60 -4.49
C LYS A 50 4.71 -16.91 -5.27
N GLU A 51 5.72 -17.76 -4.99
CA GLU A 51 5.94 -19.01 -5.73
C GLU A 51 4.87 -20.06 -5.41
N ARG A 52 4.34 -20.04 -4.20
CA ARG A 52 3.23 -20.91 -3.78
C ARG A 52 1.86 -20.21 -3.98
N LEU A 53 1.76 -18.90 -3.78
CA LEU A 53 0.51 -18.17 -3.90
C LEU A 53 -0.03 -18.16 -5.34
N ILE A 54 0.82 -17.90 -6.35
CA ILE A 54 0.39 -17.80 -7.74
C ILE A 54 -0.21 -19.12 -8.26
N PRO A 55 0.47 -20.29 -8.12
CA PRO A 55 -0.13 -21.57 -8.52
C PRO A 55 -1.43 -21.87 -7.79
N LEU A 56 -1.51 -21.62 -6.48
CA LEU A 56 -2.72 -21.82 -5.69
C LEU A 56 -3.88 -20.97 -6.21
N ALA A 57 -3.65 -19.68 -6.44
CA ALA A 57 -4.68 -18.77 -6.95
C ALA A 57 -5.16 -19.18 -8.36
N LEU A 58 -4.24 -19.63 -9.21
CA LEU A 58 -4.56 -20.15 -10.54
C LEU A 58 -5.33 -21.48 -10.49
N GLU A 59 -5.13 -22.31 -9.49
CA GLU A 59 -5.92 -23.52 -9.27
C GLU A 59 -7.32 -23.15 -8.76
N LEU A 60 -7.40 -22.30 -7.75
CA LEU A 60 -8.65 -21.87 -7.11
C LEU A 60 -9.60 -21.16 -8.08
N ARG A 61 -9.09 -20.51 -9.13
CA ARG A 61 -9.94 -19.82 -10.13
C ARG A 61 -10.94 -20.73 -10.84
N HIS A 62 -10.76 -22.03 -10.79
CA HIS A 62 -11.69 -22.99 -11.39
C HIS A 62 -12.95 -23.25 -10.54
N THR A 63 -12.87 -22.95 -9.25
CA THR A 63 -13.96 -23.14 -8.29
C THR A 63 -14.45 -21.84 -7.65
N ILE A 64 -13.59 -20.82 -7.64
CA ILE A 64 -13.85 -19.51 -7.04
C ILE A 64 -13.58 -18.44 -8.08
N SER A 65 -14.50 -17.46 -8.19
CA SER A 65 -14.28 -16.35 -9.12
C SER A 65 -12.94 -15.64 -8.84
N PRO A 66 -12.11 -15.38 -9.86
CA PRO A 66 -10.90 -14.57 -9.71
C PRO A 66 -11.16 -13.22 -9.05
N GLU A 67 -12.33 -12.61 -9.27
CA GLU A 67 -12.72 -11.36 -8.62
C GLU A 67 -12.80 -11.50 -7.10
N ILE A 68 -13.36 -12.61 -6.59
CA ILE A 68 -13.43 -12.89 -5.16
C ILE A 68 -12.04 -13.07 -4.58
N ILE A 69 -11.17 -13.82 -5.29
CA ILE A 69 -9.78 -14.02 -4.84
C ILE A 69 -9.07 -12.66 -4.72
N VAL A 70 -9.22 -11.78 -5.71
CA VAL A 70 -8.55 -10.47 -5.72
C VAL A 70 -9.21 -9.50 -4.73
N ASN A 71 -10.53 -9.25 -4.87
CA ASN A 71 -11.20 -8.15 -4.19
C ASN A 71 -11.58 -8.46 -2.74
N GLU A 72 -11.71 -9.73 -2.39
CA GLU A 72 -12.06 -10.12 -1.03
C GLU A 72 -10.88 -10.74 -0.29
N TRP A 73 -10.18 -11.72 -0.87
CA TRP A 73 -9.16 -12.47 -0.14
C TRP A 73 -7.80 -11.77 -0.09
N LEU A 74 -7.30 -11.30 -1.26
CA LEU A 74 -6.00 -10.60 -1.30
C LEU A 74 -6.09 -9.22 -0.64
N ILE A 75 -7.17 -8.46 -0.90
CA ILE A 75 -7.36 -7.14 -0.28
C ILE A 75 -7.52 -7.28 1.24
N ASP A 76 -8.29 -8.25 1.71
CA ASP A 76 -8.45 -8.47 3.15
C ASP A 76 -7.14 -8.94 3.81
N GLY A 77 -6.36 -9.78 3.11
CA GLY A 77 -5.00 -10.13 3.54
C GLY A 77 -4.08 -8.91 3.67
N MET A 78 -4.14 -7.98 2.71
CA MET A 78 -3.37 -6.73 2.79
C MET A 78 -3.83 -5.81 3.92
N LYS A 79 -5.13 -5.80 4.28
CA LYS A 79 -5.59 -5.06 5.47
C LYS A 79 -4.94 -5.59 6.74
N VAL A 80 -4.92 -6.93 6.90
CA VAL A 80 -4.23 -7.57 8.05
C VAL A 80 -2.75 -7.18 8.10
N ILE A 81 -2.07 -7.18 6.95
CA ILE A 81 -0.68 -6.73 6.84
C ILE A 81 -0.53 -5.27 7.26
N GLY A 82 -1.46 -4.41 6.82
CA GLY A 82 -1.50 -3.00 7.22
C GLY A 82 -1.68 -2.80 8.73
N GLU A 83 -2.55 -3.59 9.36
CA GLU A 83 -2.76 -3.59 10.82
C GLU A 83 -1.52 -4.07 11.58
N LEU A 84 -0.87 -5.15 11.13
CA LEU A 84 0.38 -5.66 11.70
C LEU A 84 1.52 -4.65 11.58
N PHE A 85 1.60 -3.94 10.46
CA PHE A 85 2.57 -2.86 10.29
C PHE A 85 2.26 -1.66 11.19
N GLY A 86 1.00 -1.22 11.23
CA GLY A 86 0.56 -0.10 12.08
C GLY A 86 0.75 -0.35 13.57
N SER A 87 0.62 -1.61 14.02
CA SER A 87 0.89 -2.03 15.41
C SER A 87 2.37 -2.31 15.71
N GLY A 88 3.26 -2.21 14.71
CA GLY A 88 4.70 -2.49 14.86
C GLY A 88 5.05 -3.98 14.92
N GLN A 89 4.10 -4.89 14.66
CA GLN A 89 4.33 -6.34 14.67
C GLN A 89 4.96 -6.83 13.35
N MET A 90 4.85 -6.06 12.27
CA MET A 90 5.48 -6.35 10.98
C MET A 90 6.40 -5.19 10.57
N GLN A 91 7.57 -5.53 10.03
CA GLN A 91 8.52 -4.53 9.54
C GLN A 91 8.25 -4.21 8.07
N LEU A 92 8.58 -2.98 7.66
CA LEU A 92 8.34 -2.47 6.31
C LEU A 92 8.85 -3.37 5.16
N PRO A 93 10.05 -4.00 5.21
CA PRO A 93 10.49 -4.89 4.14
C PRO A 93 9.52 -6.04 3.85
N PHE A 94 8.88 -6.61 4.88
CA PHE A 94 7.91 -7.68 4.73
C PHE A 94 6.59 -7.18 4.12
N VAL A 95 6.15 -5.95 4.48
CA VAL A 95 4.99 -5.31 3.84
C VAL A 95 5.21 -5.14 2.34
N LEU A 96 6.40 -4.68 1.95
CA LEU A 96 6.76 -4.53 0.54
C LEU A 96 6.79 -5.87 -0.19
N GLN A 97 7.37 -6.90 0.42
CA GLN A 97 7.38 -8.24 -0.14
C GLN A 97 5.96 -8.78 -0.34
N SER A 98 5.08 -8.60 0.63
CA SER A 98 3.67 -8.99 0.51
C SER A 98 2.94 -8.19 -0.59
N ALA A 99 3.20 -6.89 -0.71
CA ALA A 99 2.61 -6.05 -1.75
C ALA A 99 3.08 -6.46 -3.16
N GLU A 100 4.37 -6.79 -3.33
CA GLU A 100 4.90 -7.33 -4.58
C GLU A 100 4.30 -8.71 -4.91
N THR A 101 4.11 -9.55 -3.90
CA THR A 101 3.48 -10.87 -4.02
C THR A 101 2.02 -10.74 -4.44
N MET A 102 1.26 -9.82 -3.82
CA MET A 102 -0.09 -9.50 -4.25
C MET A 102 -0.13 -9.05 -5.70
N LYS A 103 0.72 -8.10 -6.09
CA LYS A 103 0.78 -7.61 -7.47
C LYS A 103 1.03 -8.75 -8.46
N ALA A 104 2.02 -9.60 -8.21
CA ALA A 104 2.33 -10.73 -9.08
C ALA A 104 1.16 -11.72 -9.18
N CYS A 105 0.43 -11.96 -8.09
CA CYS A 105 -0.75 -12.81 -8.07
C CYS A 105 -1.89 -12.19 -8.88
N VAL A 106 -2.18 -10.89 -8.71
CA VAL A 106 -3.20 -10.17 -9.49
C VAL A 106 -2.86 -10.17 -10.97
N ASP A 107 -1.59 -9.89 -11.34
CA ASP A 107 -1.13 -9.93 -12.73
C ASP A 107 -1.36 -11.31 -13.36
N SER A 108 -1.16 -12.40 -12.61
CA SER A 108 -1.39 -13.77 -13.08
C SER A 108 -2.87 -14.12 -13.26
N LEU A 109 -3.75 -13.54 -12.44
CA LEU A 109 -5.20 -13.69 -12.51
C LEU A 109 -5.87 -12.76 -13.53
N ASN A 110 -5.21 -11.69 -13.94
CA ASN A 110 -5.74 -10.64 -14.81
C ASN A 110 -6.36 -11.17 -16.13
N PRO A 111 -5.79 -12.19 -16.83
CA PRO A 111 -6.40 -12.76 -18.02
C PRO A 111 -7.75 -13.45 -17.79
N TYR A 112 -8.04 -13.80 -16.53
CA TYR A 112 -9.23 -14.56 -16.11
C TYR A 112 -10.24 -13.66 -15.37
N LEU A 113 -9.86 -12.44 -15.04
CA LEU A 113 -10.80 -11.45 -14.52
C LEU A 113 -11.78 -11.07 -15.65
N PRO A 114 -13.08 -10.93 -15.35
CA PRO A 114 -13.98 -10.31 -16.32
C PRO A 114 -13.35 -8.97 -16.69
N LYS A 115 -13.18 -8.75 -17.98
CA LYS A 115 -12.73 -7.45 -18.44
C LYS A 115 -13.74 -6.45 -17.91
N GLN A 116 -13.37 -5.74 -16.86
CA GLN A 116 -14.13 -4.55 -16.46
C GLN A 116 -14.17 -3.69 -17.71
N GLU A 117 -15.36 -3.46 -18.23
CA GLU A 117 -15.56 -2.60 -19.40
C GLU A 117 -15.05 -1.17 -19.16
N LYS A 118 -14.61 -0.87 -17.95
CA LYS A 118 -13.87 0.34 -17.57
C LYS A 118 -12.85 0.02 -16.48
N ALA A 119 -11.57 -0.11 -16.83
CA ALA A 119 -10.53 0.33 -15.92
C ALA A 119 -10.91 1.77 -15.50
N SER A 120 -10.84 2.07 -14.20
CA SER A 120 -11.13 3.41 -13.72
C SER A 120 -10.31 4.42 -14.52
N GLU A 121 -10.95 5.37 -15.17
CA GLU A 121 -10.24 6.46 -15.84
C GLU A 121 -9.65 7.43 -14.82
N THR A 122 -10.01 7.25 -13.53
CA THR A 122 -9.55 8.12 -12.45
C THR A 122 -8.06 7.97 -12.25
N THR A 123 -7.35 9.06 -12.53
CA THR A 123 -5.88 9.10 -12.56
C THR A 123 -5.36 9.95 -11.41
N LEU A 124 -4.37 9.44 -10.69
CA LEU A 124 -3.61 10.12 -9.65
C LEU A 124 -2.20 10.42 -10.14
N ILE A 125 -1.75 11.66 -9.98
CA ILE A 125 -0.33 12.00 -10.08
C ILE A 125 0.29 11.86 -8.71
N LEU A 126 1.25 10.96 -8.54
CA LEU A 126 1.82 10.60 -7.24
C LEU A 126 3.33 10.87 -7.20
N GLY A 127 3.79 11.58 -6.20
CA GLY A 127 5.22 11.87 -6.05
C GLY A 127 5.64 12.16 -4.62
N THR A 128 6.95 11.98 -4.34
CA THR A 128 7.58 12.47 -3.11
C THR A 128 8.02 13.91 -3.33
N VAL A 129 7.60 14.81 -2.44
CA VAL A 129 7.81 16.26 -2.60
C VAL A 129 9.28 16.68 -2.62
N LYS A 130 9.54 17.86 -3.14
CA LYS A 130 10.86 18.45 -3.27
C LYS A 130 11.69 18.36 -1.99
N GLY A 131 12.92 17.91 -2.12
CA GLY A 131 13.87 17.78 -1.01
C GLY A 131 13.71 16.51 -0.16
N ASP A 132 12.76 15.65 -0.49
CA ASP A 132 12.58 14.35 0.15
C ASP A 132 12.92 13.21 -0.83
N VAL A 133 13.59 12.16 -0.33
CA VAL A 133 14.05 11.01 -1.12
C VAL A 133 13.35 9.70 -0.73
N HIS A 134 12.45 9.77 0.24
CA HIS A 134 11.79 8.57 0.78
C HIS A 134 10.65 8.16 -0.15
N ASP A 135 10.84 7.07 -0.86
CA ASP A 135 9.92 6.58 -1.89
C ASP A 135 9.15 5.31 -1.51
N VAL A 136 9.58 4.61 -0.47
CA VAL A 136 9.00 3.31 -0.10
C VAL A 136 7.50 3.40 0.17
N GLY A 137 7.06 4.36 0.99
CA GLY A 137 5.64 4.58 1.28
C GLY A 137 4.85 4.98 0.03
N LYS A 138 5.42 5.85 -0.81
CA LYS A 138 4.84 6.28 -2.08
C LYS A 138 4.69 5.09 -3.05
N ASN A 139 5.71 4.24 -3.16
CA ASN A 139 5.67 3.08 -4.03
C ASN A 139 4.64 2.05 -3.55
N LEU A 140 4.45 1.91 -2.22
CA LEU A 140 3.38 1.10 -1.66
C LEU A 140 1.99 1.62 -2.05
N VAL A 141 1.78 2.95 -1.96
CA VAL A 141 0.53 3.58 -2.40
C VAL A 141 0.29 3.34 -3.89
N ASP A 142 1.32 3.50 -4.74
CA ASP A 142 1.26 3.23 -6.18
C ASP A 142 0.80 1.79 -6.46
N ILE A 143 1.45 0.80 -5.84
CA ILE A 143 1.11 -0.61 -6.01
C ILE A 143 -0.33 -0.89 -5.57
N ILE A 144 -0.73 -0.41 -4.40
CA ILE A 144 -2.07 -0.66 -3.85
C ILE A 144 -3.15 0.00 -4.69
N LEU A 145 -2.98 1.26 -5.10
CA LEU A 145 -3.94 1.96 -5.96
C LEU A 145 -4.05 1.32 -7.35
N SER A 146 -2.92 0.97 -7.96
CA SER A 146 -2.89 0.29 -9.26
C SER A 146 -3.59 -1.06 -9.21
N ASN A 147 -3.41 -1.83 -8.12
CA ASN A 147 -4.11 -3.10 -7.91
C ASN A 147 -5.61 -2.93 -7.68
N ASN A 148 -6.04 -1.75 -7.21
CA ASN A 148 -7.46 -1.39 -7.06
C ASN A 148 -8.05 -0.75 -8.33
N GLY A 149 -7.35 -0.81 -9.46
CA GLY A 149 -7.85 -0.41 -10.79
C GLY A 149 -7.67 1.07 -11.11
N PHE A 150 -7.05 1.88 -10.24
CA PHE A 150 -6.77 3.29 -10.50
C PHE A 150 -5.51 3.45 -11.36
N LYS A 151 -5.50 4.48 -12.20
CA LYS A 151 -4.32 4.84 -12.94
C LYS A 151 -3.41 5.74 -12.08
N VAL A 152 -2.17 5.30 -11.83
CA VAL A 152 -1.18 6.07 -11.09
C VAL A 152 -0.05 6.51 -12.03
N VAL A 153 0.21 7.81 -12.08
CA VAL A 153 1.36 8.39 -12.75
C VAL A 153 2.36 8.81 -11.69
N ASN A 154 3.42 8.00 -11.53
CA ASN A 154 4.43 8.20 -10.50
C ASN A 154 5.55 9.12 -11.02
N VAL A 155 5.62 10.33 -10.48
CA VAL A 155 6.63 11.35 -10.85
C VAL A 155 7.95 11.19 -10.08
N GLY A 156 8.08 10.15 -9.26
CA GLY A 156 9.33 9.83 -8.57
C GLY A 156 9.53 10.58 -7.24
N ILE A 157 10.79 10.88 -6.94
CA ILE A 157 11.22 11.56 -5.70
C ILE A 157 11.70 12.98 -6.01
N LYS A 158 11.74 13.84 -4.97
CA LYS A 158 12.17 15.25 -5.08
C LYS A 158 11.37 16.03 -6.11
N ALA A 159 10.15 15.61 -6.40
CA ALA A 159 9.31 16.24 -7.39
C ALA A 159 8.95 17.67 -6.96
N ASP A 160 9.18 18.62 -7.83
CA ASP A 160 8.70 20.00 -7.64
C ASP A 160 7.24 20.12 -8.13
N LEU A 161 6.58 21.20 -7.74
CA LEU A 161 5.19 21.42 -8.11
C LEU A 161 4.97 21.48 -9.62
N GLY A 162 5.96 22.00 -10.37
CA GLY A 162 5.88 22.09 -11.84
C GLY A 162 5.69 20.70 -12.47
N GLN A 163 6.41 19.70 -11.99
CA GLN A 163 6.27 18.31 -12.46
C GLN A 163 4.89 17.73 -12.16
N PHE A 164 4.34 17.97 -10.97
CA PHE A 164 2.96 17.55 -10.66
C PHE A 164 1.94 18.20 -11.59
N VAL A 165 2.05 19.50 -11.83
CA VAL A 165 1.12 20.26 -12.69
C VAL A 165 1.28 19.88 -14.16
N GLU A 166 2.50 19.66 -14.64
CA GLU A 166 2.76 19.18 -16.00
C GLU A 166 2.08 17.84 -16.26
N GLU A 167 2.31 16.86 -15.39
CA GLU A 167 1.74 15.52 -15.55
C GLU A 167 0.22 15.51 -15.28
N LEU A 168 -0.28 16.39 -14.38
CA LEU A 168 -1.71 16.59 -14.17
C LEU A 168 -2.41 16.96 -15.48
N ASN A 169 -1.86 17.95 -16.18
CA ASN A 169 -2.43 18.44 -17.45
C ASN A 169 -2.25 17.43 -18.59
N LYS A 170 -1.08 16.82 -18.71
CA LYS A 170 -0.74 15.85 -19.74
C LYS A 170 -1.64 14.62 -19.72
N HIS A 171 -1.99 14.15 -18.53
CA HIS A 171 -2.80 12.96 -18.32
C HIS A 171 -4.27 13.27 -18.04
N ASN A 172 -4.69 14.54 -18.03
CA ASN A 172 -6.00 14.97 -17.56
C ASN A 172 -6.34 14.30 -16.22
N ALA A 173 -5.38 14.30 -15.30
CA ALA A 173 -5.50 13.55 -14.06
C ALA A 173 -6.52 14.21 -13.11
N HIS A 174 -7.09 13.40 -12.23
CA HIS A 174 -8.21 13.77 -11.38
C HIS A 174 -7.76 14.22 -9.99
N ALA A 175 -6.53 13.83 -9.58
CA ALA A 175 -5.99 14.16 -8.26
C ALA A 175 -4.46 14.22 -8.26
N ILE A 176 -3.92 14.88 -7.24
CA ILE A 176 -2.48 14.92 -6.93
C ILE A 176 -2.25 14.22 -5.58
N GLY A 177 -1.27 13.30 -5.52
CA GLY A 177 -0.81 12.66 -4.29
C GLY A 177 0.59 13.12 -3.92
N MET A 178 0.74 13.71 -2.76
CA MET A 178 2.02 14.18 -2.22
C MET A 178 2.46 13.32 -1.06
N SER A 179 3.66 12.74 -1.15
CA SER A 179 4.28 11.93 -0.09
C SER A 179 5.51 12.62 0.48
N GLY A 180 5.78 12.40 1.76
CA GLY A 180 7.00 12.88 2.41
C GLY A 180 7.17 12.29 3.82
N LEU A 181 8.41 11.95 4.19
CA LEU A 181 8.72 11.37 5.49
C LEU A 181 9.11 12.41 6.53
N LEU A 182 9.72 13.51 6.11
CA LEU A 182 10.37 14.49 6.99
C LEU A 182 9.40 15.61 7.39
N VAL A 183 9.62 16.22 8.56
CA VAL A 183 8.87 17.41 8.99
C VAL A 183 8.98 18.55 7.97
N LYS A 184 10.15 18.76 7.36
CA LYS A 184 10.30 19.75 6.28
C LYS A 184 9.43 19.46 5.06
N SER A 185 9.09 18.20 4.81
CA SER A 185 8.25 17.81 3.68
C SER A 185 6.81 18.28 3.85
N THR A 186 6.32 18.37 5.10
CA THR A 186 4.98 18.92 5.37
C THR A 186 4.91 20.42 5.07
N ALA A 187 6.00 21.17 5.31
CA ALA A 187 6.09 22.57 4.91
C ALA A 187 6.05 22.72 3.37
N VAL A 188 6.79 21.87 2.64
CA VAL A 188 6.75 21.86 1.16
C VAL A 188 5.36 21.50 0.63
N MET A 189 4.66 20.55 1.26
CA MET A 189 3.26 20.23 0.90
C MET A 189 2.36 21.46 1.03
N LYS A 190 2.50 22.18 2.14
CA LYS A 190 1.76 23.44 2.39
C LYS A 190 2.09 24.49 1.32
N GLU A 191 3.38 24.74 1.03
CA GLU A 191 3.82 25.66 -0.01
C GLU A 191 3.24 25.28 -1.40
N ASN A 192 3.24 24.00 -1.72
CA ASN A 192 2.65 23.48 -2.96
C ASN A 192 1.14 23.76 -3.03
N LEU A 193 0.41 23.60 -1.94
CA LEU A 193 -1.03 23.94 -1.87
C LEU A 193 -1.28 25.44 -2.05
N GLU A 194 -0.47 26.31 -1.43
CA GLU A 194 -0.54 27.77 -1.62
C GLU A 194 -0.32 28.14 -3.09
N GLU A 195 0.60 27.46 -3.76
CA GLU A 195 0.91 27.74 -5.16
C GLU A 195 -0.17 27.19 -6.10
N LEU A 196 -0.72 25.98 -5.84
CA LEU A 196 -1.88 25.46 -6.55
C LEU A 196 -3.08 26.41 -6.45
N GLN A 197 -3.32 26.98 -5.27
CA GLN A 197 -4.37 27.98 -5.04
C GLN A 197 -4.15 29.22 -5.89
N LYS A 198 -2.92 29.76 -5.94
CA LYS A 198 -2.58 30.94 -6.77
C LYS A 198 -2.74 30.66 -8.27
N LEU A 199 -2.45 29.43 -8.71
CA LEU A 199 -2.64 28.98 -10.08
C LEU A 199 -4.11 28.71 -10.44
N GLY A 200 -5.03 28.76 -9.46
CA GLY A 200 -6.44 28.46 -9.64
C GLY A 200 -6.74 26.99 -9.87
N ILE A 201 -5.79 26.09 -9.56
CA ILE A 201 -5.94 24.65 -9.68
C ILE A 201 -6.62 24.15 -8.42
N LYS A 202 -7.79 23.51 -8.52
CA LYS A 202 -8.61 23.05 -7.39
C LYS A 202 -8.89 21.54 -7.42
N VAL A 203 -7.98 20.75 -7.98
CA VAL A 203 -8.11 19.29 -7.99
C VAL A 203 -7.98 18.71 -6.59
N PRO A 204 -8.59 17.57 -6.30
CA PRO A 204 -8.38 16.83 -5.05
C PRO A 204 -6.90 16.56 -4.79
N VAL A 205 -6.44 16.76 -3.55
CA VAL A 205 -5.07 16.50 -3.13
C VAL A 205 -5.05 15.48 -2.00
N LEU A 206 -4.33 14.40 -2.20
CA LEU A 206 -4.06 13.37 -1.20
C LEU A 206 -2.71 13.67 -0.55
N LEU A 207 -2.68 13.84 0.76
CA LEU A 207 -1.48 14.12 1.55
C LEU A 207 -1.17 12.92 2.45
N GLY A 208 0.03 12.36 2.33
CA GLY A 208 0.47 11.23 3.14
C GLY A 208 1.94 11.33 3.55
N GLY A 209 2.27 10.69 4.68
CA GLY A 209 3.64 10.63 5.17
C GLY A 209 3.75 10.62 6.69
N ALA A 210 4.83 10.00 7.20
CA ALA A 210 4.97 9.70 8.63
C ALA A 210 5.05 10.94 9.55
N ALA A 211 5.54 12.07 9.04
CA ALA A 211 5.59 13.32 9.80
C ALA A 211 4.32 14.17 9.67
N LEU A 212 3.40 13.81 8.78
CA LEU A 212 2.18 14.55 8.57
C LEU A 212 1.14 14.15 9.63
N THR A 213 0.44 15.12 10.17
CA THR A 213 -0.62 14.90 11.16
C THR A 213 -1.94 15.48 10.67
N LYS A 214 -3.06 14.90 11.15
CA LYS A 214 -4.40 15.42 10.84
C LYS A 214 -4.54 16.87 11.26
N ASN A 215 -4.05 17.23 12.45
CA ASN A 215 -4.11 18.62 12.95
C ASN A 215 -3.37 19.59 12.00
N PHE A 216 -2.20 19.20 11.48
CA PHE A 216 -1.48 20.04 10.53
C PHE A 216 -2.28 20.23 9.24
N VAL A 217 -2.91 19.20 8.73
CA VAL A 217 -3.75 19.28 7.53
C VAL A 217 -4.96 20.18 7.78
N ASP A 218 -5.66 19.99 8.90
CA ASP A 218 -6.88 20.73 9.22
C ASP A 218 -6.60 22.21 9.50
N GLU A 219 -5.54 22.50 10.28
CA GLU A 219 -5.26 23.89 10.72
C GLU A 219 -4.51 24.71 9.66
N TYR A 220 -3.66 24.08 8.84
CA TYR A 220 -2.78 24.82 7.93
C TYR A 220 -3.04 24.55 6.45
N CYS A 221 -3.38 23.31 6.06
CA CYS A 221 -3.56 22.97 4.65
C CYS A 221 -4.94 23.35 4.15
N ARG A 222 -6.00 22.96 4.87
CA ARG A 222 -7.40 23.22 4.49
C ARG A 222 -7.77 24.71 4.54
N THR A 223 -7.01 25.54 5.26
CA THR A 223 -7.27 26.98 5.34
C THR A 223 -6.70 27.78 4.17
N ILE A 224 -5.82 27.18 3.36
CA ILE A 224 -5.10 27.87 2.30
C ILE A 224 -5.42 27.35 0.90
N TYR A 225 -6.14 26.23 0.80
CA TYR A 225 -6.48 25.59 -0.46
C TYR A 225 -7.97 25.27 -0.52
N ASP A 226 -8.66 25.80 -1.54
CA ASP A 226 -10.11 25.65 -1.72
C ASP A 226 -10.52 24.28 -2.28
N GLY A 227 -9.58 23.51 -2.85
CA GLY A 227 -9.84 22.16 -3.37
C GLY A 227 -9.93 21.13 -2.25
N PRO A 228 -10.50 19.94 -2.52
CA PRO A 228 -10.58 18.86 -1.55
C PRO A 228 -9.20 18.37 -1.10
N ILE A 229 -8.99 18.21 0.21
CA ILE A 229 -7.75 17.65 0.78
C ILE A 229 -8.07 16.41 1.58
N PHE A 230 -7.47 15.27 1.19
CA PHE A 230 -7.53 14.01 1.89
C PHE A 230 -6.25 13.79 2.69
N TYR A 231 -6.36 13.63 4.00
CA TYR A 231 -5.25 13.18 4.85
C TYR A 231 -5.23 11.66 4.86
N CYS A 232 -4.23 11.06 4.23
CA CYS A 232 -4.07 9.62 4.14
C CYS A 232 -3.05 9.15 5.18
N ARG A 233 -3.50 8.39 6.17
CA ARG A 233 -2.65 7.78 7.21
C ARG A 233 -1.84 6.62 6.64
N ASP A 234 -2.44 5.92 5.68
CA ASP A 234 -1.87 4.78 4.99
C ASP A 234 -2.36 4.70 3.53
N ALA A 235 -1.94 3.66 2.82
CA ALA A 235 -2.29 3.46 1.42
C ALA A 235 -3.78 3.11 1.21
N PHE A 236 -4.46 2.56 2.22
CA PHE A 236 -5.89 2.22 2.13
C PHE A 236 -6.77 3.47 2.23
N ASP A 237 -6.39 4.45 3.06
CA ASP A 237 -7.02 5.77 3.03
C ASP A 237 -6.91 6.37 1.61
N GLY A 238 -5.79 6.14 0.91
CA GLY A 238 -5.61 6.50 -0.50
C GLY A 238 -6.63 5.84 -1.43
N VAL A 239 -6.89 4.55 -1.26
CA VAL A 239 -7.90 3.81 -2.04
C VAL A 239 -9.29 4.41 -1.82
N VAL A 240 -9.68 4.62 -0.56
CA VAL A 240 -10.98 5.21 -0.23
C VAL A 240 -11.11 6.63 -0.78
N SER A 241 -10.04 7.43 -0.74
CA SER A 241 -10.01 8.76 -1.34
C SER A 241 -10.27 8.72 -2.84
N MET A 242 -9.56 7.86 -3.56
CA MET A 242 -9.72 7.70 -5.00
C MET A 242 -11.11 7.19 -5.38
N GLN A 243 -11.70 6.28 -4.59
CA GLN A 243 -13.07 5.82 -4.79
C GLN A 243 -14.11 6.95 -4.59
N ARG A 244 -13.86 7.86 -3.65
CA ARG A 244 -14.72 9.04 -3.43
C ARG A 244 -14.61 10.02 -4.58
N ILE A 245 -13.40 10.29 -5.06
CA ILE A 245 -13.14 11.14 -6.24
C ILE A 245 -13.84 10.57 -7.47
N GLU A 246 -13.72 9.26 -7.73
CA GLU A 246 -14.38 8.59 -8.83
C GLU A 246 -15.91 8.72 -8.80
N LYS A 247 -16.50 8.73 -7.60
CA LYS A 247 -17.95 8.88 -7.37
C LYS A 247 -18.42 10.33 -7.35
N GLY A 248 -17.52 11.31 -7.44
CA GLY A 248 -17.84 12.73 -7.27
C GLY A 248 -18.18 13.14 -5.84
N ASP A 249 -17.81 12.34 -4.83
CA ASP A 249 -17.98 12.62 -3.40
C ASP A 249 -16.69 13.23 -2.79
N GLU A 250 -16.12 14.18 -3.51
CA GLU A 250 -14.82 14.77 -3.18
C GLU A 250 -14.86 15.67 -1.92
N ASN A 251 -16.04 16.15 -1.54
CA ASN A 251 -16.20 17.01 -0.38
C ASN A 251 -16.18 16.24 0.96
N ASN A 252 -16.37 14.93 0.92
CA ASN A 252 -16.30 14.06 2.10
C ASN A 252 -14.85 13.58 2.30
N THR A 253 -14.02 14.43 2.89
CA THR A 253 -12.58 14.21 3.03
C THR A 253 -12.18 13.58 4.37
N ASP A 254 -13.11 13.35 5.28
CA ASP A 254 -12.85 12.75 6.59
C ASP A 254 -13.08 11.23 6.58
N PHE A 255 -12.13 10.48 7.13
CA PHE A 255 -12.27 9.05 7.35
C PHE A 255 -12.84 8.81 8.74
N ALA A 256 -13.85 7.95 8.85
CA ALA A 256 -14.34 7.49 10.13
C ALA A 256 -13.18 6.80 10.88
N ILE A 257 -12.85 7.29 12.07
CA ILE A 257 -11.95 6.57 12.98
C ILE A 257 -12.71 5.30 13.36
N PRO A 258 -12.16 4.07 13.16
CA PRO A 258 -12.78 2.88 13.72
C PRO A 258 -12.92 3.10 15.23
N SER A 259 -14.13 2.98 15.75
CA SER A 259 -14.43 3.07 17.17
C SER A 259 -13.80 1.86 17.87
N GLY A 260 -12.52 1.98 18.27
CA GLY A 260 -11.76 0.88 18.87
C GLY A 260 -10.45 1.30 19.53
N ALA A 261 -10.16 2.60 19.63
CA ALA A 261 -8.96 3.12 20.29
C ALA A 261 -9.27 3.79 21.64
N ASP A 262 -10.29 3.29 22.35
CA ASP A 262 -10.49 3.58 23.78
C ASP A 262 -10.31 2.24 24.54
N MET A 263 -9.05 1.87 24.80
CA MET A 263 -8.61 1.09 25.98
C MET A 263 -7.08 1.20 26.14
#